data_a72138ca9367c8039c51b7a58c9d9883
#
_entry.id   a72138ca9367c8039c51b7a58c9d9883
#
_cell.length_a   1.000
_cell.length_b   1.000
_cell.length_c   1.000
_cell.angle_alpha   90.00
_cell.angle_beta   90.00
_cell.angle_gamma   90.00
#
_symmetry.space_group_name_H-M   'P 1'
#
loop_
_entity.id
_entity.type
_entity.pdbx_description
1 polymer ?
#
loop_
_entity_poly.entity_id
_entity_poly.type
_entity_poly.pdbx_seq_one_letter_code
_entity_poly.pdbx_strand_id
1 'polypeptide(L)'
;MMMQQNKILIFLLLFLCFSGIEKLFAQQRYNIAAVDLMMLKRQKIGAIPLASQVGVQGLELDMGGLGNRPTFDNQLLNDSIRAQFLQQAKAFNITFCSLSMSGYYAQSFCGRENFVQSIEDCIRTMKLMNVKVGFLPLGVQCDLVKHPELMESVVSRLQRVGKMASAAGVVIGIETTLDASAEKKLLKQVGSNAIKSYFNFSNPLKNGRDLYKELKILGRKNIIQIHCTDDDGVLLKDNTRLDMKKVKQTLDKMGWSGWLVLERSRDAKEPNNVKKNFGSNAAYMKSIFQ
;
A
#
# COMPACT_ATOMS: atom_id res chain seq x y z
N MET A 1 -38.44 -41.25 27.76
CA MET A 1 -38.27 -39.80 28.05
C MET A 1 -36.83 -39.37 28.22
N MET A 2 -35.90 -40.14 28.78
CA MET A 2 -34.46 -39.78 28.94
C MET A 2 -33.66 -39.69 27.63
N MET A 3 -33.98 -40.44 26.58
CA MET A 3 -33.23 -40.39 25.27
C MET A 3 -33.49 -39.13 24.45
N GLN A 4 -34.62 -38.43 24.66
CA GLN A 4 -34.90 -37.17 23.92
C GLN A 4 -34.21 -35.96 24.54
N GLN A 5 -33.99 -35.94 25.84
CA GLN A 5 -33.28 -34.85 26.52
C GLN A 5 -31.79 -34.79 26.16
N ASN A 6 -31.12 -35.94 25.97
CA ASN A 6 -29.73 -36.01 25.60
C ASN A 6 -29.45 -35.51 24.15
N LYS A 7 -30.39 -35.68 23.23
CA LYS A 7 -30.27 -35.16 21.85
C LYS A 7 -30.36 -33.63 21.78
N ILE A 8 -31.22 -33.05 22.60
CA ILE A 8 -31.37 -31.58 22.65
C ILE A 8 -30.13 -30.93 23.30
N LEU A 9 -29.55 -31.54 24.33
CA LEU A 9 -28.33 -31.04 24.98
C LEU A 9 -27.09 -31.09 24.06
N ILE A 10 -26.94 -32.14 23.26
CA ILE A 10 -25.87 -32.32 22.25
C ILE A 10 -26.04 -31.29 21.12
N PHE A 11 -27.27 -30.99 20.69
CA PHE A 11 -27.54 -29.99 19.67
C PHE A 11 -27.26 -28.56 20.16
N LEU A 12 -27.57 -28.24 21.41
CA LEU A 12 -27.25 -26.95 22.04
C LEU A 12 -25.73 -26.75 22.23
N LEU A 13 -25.00 -27.80 22.61
CA LEU A 13 -23.54 -27.77 22.74
C LEU A 13 -22.83 -27.59 21.39
N LEU A 14 -23.32 -28.24 20.33
CA LEU A 14 -22.81 -28.06 18.97
C LEU A 14 -23.10 -26.66 18.42
N PHE A 15 -24.24 -26.05 18.73
CA PHE A 15 -24.59 -24.70 18.31
C PHE A 15 -23.75 -23.63 19.03
N LEU A 16 -23.42 -23.84 20.31
CA LEU A 16 -22.54 -22.95 21.08
C LEU A 16 -21.07 -23.04 20.62
N CYS A 17 -20.61 -24.20 20.16
CA CYS A 17 -19.28 -24.35 19.57
C CYS A 17 -19.17 -23.65 18.19
N PHE A 18 -20.23 -23.68 17.36
CA PHE A 18 -20.22 -23.01 16.06
C PHE A 18 -20.25 -21.49 16.16
N SER A 19 -20.99 -20.92 17.13
CA SER A 19 -21.03 -19.47 17.35
C SER A 19 -19.74 -18.89 17.96
N GLY A 20 -18.90 -19.73 18.58
CA GLY A 20 -17.57 -19.36 19.10
C GLY A 20 -16.48 -19.34 18.04
N ILE A 21 -16.61 -20.17 16.98
CA ILE A 21 -15.59 -20.30 15.92
C ILE A 21 -15.71 -19.17 14.90
N GLU A 22 -16.89 -18.63 14.65
CA GLU A 22 -17.05 -17.48 13.74
C GLU A 22 -16.38 -16.18 14.26
N LYS A 23 -16.21 -16.02 15.57
CA LYS A 23 -15.47 -14.88 16.12
C LYS A 23 -13.94 -14.99 15.99
N LEU A 24 -13.40 -16.16 15.69
CA LEU A 24 -11.94 -16.38 15.61
C LEU A 24 -11.33 -16.03 14.25
N PHE A 25 -12.15 -15.77 13.23
CA PHE A 25 -11.69 -15.47 11.86
C PHE A 25 -12.28 -14.18 11.28
N ALA A 26 -12.64 -13.22 12.11
CA ALA A 26 -12.88 -11.88 11.60
C ALA A 26 -11.54 -11.35 11.08
N GLN A 27 -11.28 -11.55 9.79
CA GLN A 27 -10.09 -11.03 9.13
C GLN A 27 -10.00 -9.53 9.41
N GLN A 28 -8.89 -9.12 10.03
CA GLN A 28 -8.64 -7.73 10.37
C GLN A 28 -8.81 -6.86 9.12
N ARG A 29 -9.75 -5.91 9.17
CA ARG A 29 -10.17 -5.13 8.01
C ARG A 29 -9.07 -4.19 7.53
N TYR A 30 -8.31 -3.63 8.46
CA TYR A 30 -7.24 -2.68 8.21
C TYR A 30 -5.95 -3.19 8.81
N ASN A 31 -4.91 -3.28 7.96
CA ASN A 31 -3.55 -3.60 8.37
C ASN A 31 -2.69 -2.35 8.25
N ILE A 32 -1.71 -2.19 9.14
CA ILE A 32 -0.83 -1.02 9.17
C ILE A 32 0.57 -1.45 8.77
N ALA A 33 1.12 -0.76 7.78
CA ALA A 33 2.47 -0.97 7.28
C ALA A 33 3.28 0.34 7.28
N ALA A 34 4.56 0.24 6.99
CA ALA A 34 5.43 1.38 6.76
C ALA A 34 6.31 1.18 5.52
N VAL A 35 6.82 2.26 4.95
CA VAL A 35 7.73 2.24 3.80
C VAL A 35 9.17 2.07 4.30
N ASP A 36 9.91 1.06 3.82
CA ASP A 36 11.29 0.81 4.24
C ASP A 36 12.24 1.95 3.90
N LEU A 37 12.05 2.55 2.71
CA LEU A 37 12.84 3.70 2.24
C LEU A 37 12.82 4.86 3.23
N MET A 38 11.68 5.12 3.87
CA MET A 38 11.50 6.23 4.79
C MET A 38 11.94 5.88 6.22
N MET A 39 12.12 4.61 6.52
CA MET A 39 12.60 4.12 7.83
C MET A 39 14.13 3.99 7.88
N LEU A 40 14.74 3.23 6.95
CA LEU A 40 16.18 2.90 6.95
C LEU A 40 16.84 2.96 5.57
N LYS A 41 16.25 3.58 4.57
CA LYS A 41 16.64 3.50 3.17
C LYS A 41 16.24 2.17 2.51
N ARG A 42 16.43 2.10 1.19
CA ARG A 42 16.00 0.99 0.33
C ARG A 42 16.66 -0.33 0.71
N GLN A 43 15.84 -1.36 0.83
CA GLN A 43 16.27 -2.75 0.97
C GLN A 43 17.33 -2.97 2.07
N LYS A 44 17.16 -2.33 3.21
CA LYS A 44 17.97 -2.61 4.39
C LYS A 44 17.27 -3.65 5.26
N ILE A 45 17.87 -4.81 5.44
CA ILE A 45 17.28 -5.92 6.21
C ILE A 45 16.89 -5.51 7.64
N GLY A 46 17.62 -4.56 8.23
CA GLY A 46 17.30 -3.98 9.55
C GLY A 46 15.95 -3.24 9.60
N ALA A 47 15.33 -2.93 8.46
CA ALA A 47 13.99 -2.36 8.44
C ALA A 47 12.93 -3.33 8.96
N ILE A 48 13.16 -4.65 8.84
CA ILE A 48 12.22 -5.68 9.28
C ILE A 48 12.08 -5.69 10.82
N PRO A 49 13.15 -5.88 11.61
CA PRO A 49 13.05 -5.79 13.07
C PRO A 49 12.63 -4.39 13.53
N LEU A 50 13.01 -3.32 12.83
CA LEU A 50 12.58 -1.97 13.16
C LEU A 50 11.06 -1.81 12.95
N ALA A 51 10.49 -2.36 11.88
CA ALA A 51 9.05 -2.38 11.63
C ALA A 51 8.28 -3.06 12.80
N SER A 52 8.77 -4.20 13.26
CA SER A 52 8.21 -4.88 14.44
C SER A 52 8.32 -4.00 15.70
N GLN A 53 9.46 -3.36 15.93
CA GLN A 53 9.68 -2.48 17.09
C GLN A 53 8.77 -1.24 17.09
N VAL A 54 8.50 -0.63 15.95
CA VAL A 54 7.57 0.51 15.83
C VAL A 54 6.11 0.07 15.80
N GLY A 55 5.87 -1.24 15.77
CA GLY A 55 4.54 -1.81 15.94
C GLY A 55 3.71 -1.89 14.67
N VAL A 56 4.26 -1.77 13.46
CA VAL A 56 3.54 -2.05 12.22
C VAL A 56 3.50 -3.55 11.92
N GLN A 57 2.55 -3.99 11.10
CA GLN A 57 2.34 -5.39 10.72
C GLN A 57 2.96 -5.73 9.38
N GLY A 58 3.28 -4.70 8.59
CA GLY A 58 3.84 -4.88 7.26
C GLY A 58 4.87 -3.85 6.86
N LEU A 59 5.57 -4.18 5.78
CA LEU A 59 6.50 -3.28 5.10
C LEU A 59 6.17 -3.21 3.61
N GLU A 60 6.18 -2.01 3.07
CA GLU A 60 6.39 -1.76 1.66
C GLU A 60 7.90 -1.72 1.42
N LEU A 61 8.41 -2.65 0.59
CA LEU A 61 9.82 -2.72 0.23
C LEU A 61 10.10 -1.95 -1.06
N ASP A 62 11.10 -1.09 -1.04
CA ASP A 62 11.54 -0.40 -2.25
C ASP A 62 12.31 -1.33 -3.20
N MET A 63 12.15 -1.13 -4.50
CA MET A 63 12.83 -1.90 -5.55
C MET A 63 14.32 -1.53 -5.73
N GLY A 64 14.80 -0.51 -5.02
CA GLY A 64 16.13 0.04 -5.25
C GLY A 64 16.12 1.24 -6.19
N GLY A 65 17.29 1.87 -6.36
CA GLY A 65 17.45 3.01 -7.24
C GLY A 65 17.28 2.63 -8.72
N LEU A 66 16.65 3.49 -9.52
CA LEU A 66 16.47 3.26 -10.94
C LEU A 66 17.57 3.97 -11.78
N GLY A 67 17.76 5.29 -11.60
CA GLY A 67 18.72 6.07 -12.37
C GLY A 67 18.54 5.86 -13.89
N ASN A 68 19.63 5.75 -14.62
CA ASN A 68 19.63 5.49 -16.05
C ASN A 68 19.64 3.99 -16.42
N ARG A 69 19.57 3.10 -15.42
CA ARG A 69 19.59 1.64 -15.63
C ARG A 69 18.26 1.16 -16.23
N PRO A 70 18.25 0.09 -17.02
CA PRO A 70 17.00 -0.49 -17.54
C PRO A 70 16.15 -1.13 -16.45
N THR A 71 16.77 -1.59 -15.37
CA THR A 71 16.14 -2.22 -14.20
C THR A 71 16.54 -1.53 -12.90
N PHE A 72 15.90 -1.87 -11.81
CA PHE A 72 16.23 -1.35 -10.48
C PHE A 72 17.55 -1.94 -9.94
N ASP A 73 18.18 -1.23 -9.01
CA ASP A 73 19.31 -1.73 -8.21
C ASP A 73 18.78 -2.67 -7.11
N ASN A 74 18.25 -3.79 -7.56
CA ASN A 74 17.37 -4.64 -6.78
C ASN A 74 18.14 -5.84 -6.19
N GLN A 75 18.47 -5.76 -4.90
CA GLN A 75 19.17 -6.82 -4.19
C GLN A 75 18.32 -8.09 -3.99
N LEU A 76 16.98 -7.98 -4.04
CA LEU A 76 16.06 -9.11 -3.81
C LEU A 76 16.06 -10.14 -4.95
N LEU A 77 16.70 -9.85 -6.07
CA LEU A 77 16.96 -10.84 -7.12
C LEU A 77 18.06 -11.84 -6.74
N ASN A 78 18.94 -11.48 -5.80
CA ASN A 78 19.92 -12.41 -5.24
C ASN A 78 19.22 -13.40 -4.29
N ASP A 79 19.36 -14.70 -4.54
CA ASP A 79 18.66 -15.75 -3.82
C ASP A 79 19.00 -15.77 -2.33
N SER A 80 20.27 -15.57 -1.96
CA SER A 80 20.72 -15.56 -0.57
C SER A 80 20.16 -14.35 0.19
N ILE A 81 20.22 -13.15 -0.41
CA ILE A 81 19.67 -11.93 0.19
C ILE A 81 18.15 -12.08 0.35
N ARG A 82 17.48 -12.54 -0.69
CA ARG A 82 16.01 -12.75 -0.65
C ARG A 82 15.62 -13.74 0.44
N ALA A 83 16.35 -14.86 0.56
CA ALA A 83 16.08 -15.86 1.61
C ALA A 83 16.21 -15.24 3.01
N GLN A 84 17.24 -14.40 3.25
CA GLN A 84 17.41 -13.69 4.52
C GLN A 84 16.22 -12.74 4.81
N PHE A 85 15.75 -11.97 3.80
CA PHE A 85 14.58 -11.10 3.96
C PHE A 85 13.33 -11.89 4.33
N LEU A 86 13.05 -12.99 3.64
CA LEU A 86 11.90 -13.85 3.92
C LEU A 86 11.99 -14.51 5.31
N GLN A 87 13.17 -14.97 5.70
CA GLN A 87 13.42 -15.55 7.03
C GLN A 87 13.20 -14.51 8.13
N GLN A 88 13.75 -13.31 7.98
CA GLN A 88 13.58 -12.23 8.95
C GLN A 88 12.11 -11.78 9.04
N ALA A 89 11.43 -11.64 7.91
CA ALA A 89 10.01 -11.29 7.90
C ALA A 89 9.18 -12.31 8.70
N LYS A 90 9.45 -13.61 8.51
CA LYS A 90 8.80 -14.67 9.30
C LYS A 90 9.15 -14.58 10.78
N ALA A 91 10.42 -14.36 11.13
CA ALA A 91 10.89 -14.30 12.52
C ALA A 91 10.27 -13.12 13.30
N PHE A 92 10.04 -11.98 12.64
CA PHE A 92 9.45 -10.77 13.23
C PHE A 92 7.96 -10.61 12.97
N ASN A 93 7.31 -11.59 12.33
CA ASN A 93 5.89 -11.55 11.95
C ASN A 93 5.53 -10.30 11.13
N ILE A 94 6.38 -9.96 10.15
CA ILE A 94 6.18 -8.84 9.23
C ILE A 94 5.77 -9.37 7.85
N THR A 95 4.71 -8.80 7.29
CA THR A 95 4.25 -9.08 5.92
C THR A 95 4.83 -8.04 4.96
N PHE A 96 5.37 -8.47 3.82
CA PHE A 96 5.67 -7.54 2.74
C PHE A 96 4.38 -7.24 1.98
N CYS A 97 3.81 -6.05 2.19
CA CYS A 97 2.49 -5.68 1.69
C CYS A 97 2.52 -5.18 0.23
N SER A 98 3.65 -4.62 -0.20
CA SER A 98 3.88 -4.12 -1.56
C SER A 98 5.35 -4.02 -1.89
N LEU A 99 5.67 -3.94 -3.19
CA LEU A 99 6.97 -3.52 -3.69
C LEU A 99 6.87 -2.14 -4.33
N SER A 100 7.75 -1.22 -3.94
CA SER A 100 7.71 0.18 -4.38
C SER A 100 8.73 0.46 -5.48
N MET A 101 8.26 0.92 -6.61
CA MET A 101 9.09 1.44 -7.71
C MET A 101 9.39 2.93 -7.51
N SER A 102 9.81 3.33 -6.29
CA SER A 102 10.03 4.74 -5.92
C SER A 102 11.04 5.47 -6.81
N GLY A 103 11.90 4.74 -7.50
CA GLY A 103 12.82 5.30 -8.50
C GLY A 103 12.12 6.15 -9.55
N TYR A 104 10.85 5.91 -9.82
CA TYR A 104 10.04 6.70 -10.74
C TYR A 104 9.65 8.08 -10.23
N TYR A 105 9.80 8.38 -8.95
CA TYR A 105 9.66 9.77 -8.49
C TYR A 105 10.68 10.71 -9.14
N ALA A 106 11.92 10.24 -9.30
CA ALA A 106 13.00 11.00 -9.94
C ALA A 106 13.09 10.75 -11.45
N GLN A 107 12.43 9.71 -11.97
CA GLN A 107 12.46 9.31 -13.36
C GLN A 107 11.04 9.35 -13.93
N SER A 108 10.88 9.82 -15.16
CA SER A 108 9.55 9.88 -15.78
C SER A 108 9.11 8.51 -16.24
N PHE A 109 7.99 8.02 -15.73
CA PHE A 109 7.32 6.86 -16.33
C PHE A 109 6.88 7.13 -17.76
N CYS A 110 6.47 8.37 -18.07
CA CYS A 110 6.00 8.79 -19.38
C CYS A 110 7.09 8.80 -20.44
N GLY A 111 8.29 9.30 -20.10
CA GLY A 111 9.39 9.48 -21.05
C GLY A 111 10.35 8.30 -21.15
N ARG A 112 10.27 7.32 -20.24
CA ARG A 112 11.25 6.25 -20.18
C ARG A 112 11.03 5.20 -21.27
N GLU A 113 11.99 5.00 -22.16
CA GLU A 113 11.90 4.01 -23.27
C GLU A 113 11.88 2.58 -22.73
N ASN A 114 12.74 2.26 -21.78
CA ASN A 114 12.90 0.92 -21.22
C ASN A 114 11.98 0.65 -19.99
N PHE A 115 10.82 1.33 -19.90
CA PHE A 115 9.89 1.14 -18.78
C PHE A 115 9.43 -0.31 -18.62
N VAL A 116 9.32 -1.06 -19.71
CA VAL A 116 8.89 -2.46 -19.70
C VAL A 116 9.83 -3.32 -18.88
N GLN A 117 11.14 -3.18 -19.07
CA GLN A 117 12.15 -3.96 -18.35
C GLN A 117 12.10 -3.71 -16.84
N SER A 118 11.90 -2.46 -16.42
CA SER A 118 11.75 -2.14 -14.99
C SER A 118 10.44 -2.67 -14.39
N ILE A 119 9.36 -2.71 -15.16
CA ILE A 119 8.10 -3.34 -14.72
C ILE A 119 8.24 -4.86 -14.64
N GLU A 120 8.92 -5.50 -15.62
CA GLU A 120 9.22 -6.94 -15.59
C GLU A 120 10.08 -7.31 -14.37
N ASP A 121 11.09 -6.49 -14.04
CA ASP A 121 11.93 -6.66 -12.86
C ASP A 121 11.07 -6.61 -11.58
N CYS A 122 10.18 -5.64 -11.45
CA CYS A 122 9.27 -5.54 -10.32
C CYS A 122 8.34 -6.75 -10.24
N ILE A 123 7.66 -7.12 -11.32
CA ILE A 123 6.73 -8.27 -11.36
C ILE A 123 7.45 -9.58 -11.03
N ARG A 124 8.66 -9.78 -11.55
CA ARG A 124 9.49 -10.94 -11.22
C ARG A 124 9.80 -10.99 -9.72
N THR A 125 10.19 -9.86 -9.16
CA THR A 125 10.50 -9.75 -7.72
C THR A 125 9.25 -9.97 -6.87
N MET A 126 8.09 -9.42 -7.27
CA MET A 126 6.81 -9.67 -6.60
C MET A 126 6.50 -11.16 -6.53
N LYS A 127 6.71 -11.91 -7.61
CA LYS A 127 6.51 -13.36 -7.62
C LYS A 127 7.47 -14.09 -6.68
N LEU A 128 8.76 -13.75 -6.72
CA LEU A 128 9.80 -14.35 -5.86
C LEU A 128 9.57 -14.07 -4.36
N MET A 129 9.04 -12.89 -4.03
CA MET A 129 8.74 -12.45 -2.67
C MET A 129 7.32 -12.79 -2.20
N ASN A 130 6.50 -13.41 -3.08
CA ASN A 130 5.07 -13.64 -2.86
C ASN A 130 4.27 -12.36 -2.52
N VAL A 131 4.63 -11.23 -3.10
CA VAL A 131 3.95 -9.95 -2.96
C VAL A 131 2.96 -9.76 -4.11
N LYS A 132 1.76 -9.25 -3.81
CA LYS A 132 0.67 -9.12 -4.79
C LYS A 132 0.45 -7.71 -5.31
N VAL A 133 1.01 -6.70 -4.64
CA VAL A 133 0.84 -5.29 -4.99
C VAL A 133 2.19 -4.66 -5.32
N GLY A 134 2.30 -4.03 -6.48
CA GLY A 134 3.41 -3.15 -6.86
C GLY A 134 2.96 -1.70 -6.84
N PHE A 135 3.74 -0.81 -6.24
CA PHE A 135 3.49 0.63 -6.23
C PHE A 135 4.26 1.31 -7.36
N LEU A 136 3.56 2.04 -8.21
CA LEU A 136 4.12 2.80 -9.33
C LEU A 136 3.72 4.27 -9.25
N PRO A 137 4.58 5.15 -8.71
CA PRO A 137 4.37 6.58 -8.86
C PRO A 137 4.66 6.99 -10.30
N LEU A 138 3.79 7.81 -10.89
CA LEU A 138 4.05 8.31 -12.26
C LEU A 138 5.20 9.32 -12.28
N GLY A 139 5.52 9.91 -11.12
CA GLY A 139 6.64 10.82 -10.93
C GLY A 139 6.32 12.28 -11.28
N VAL A 140 7.22 13.16 -10.87
CA VAL A 140 7.06 14.62 -11.03
C VAL A 140 7.03 15.04 -12.51
N GLN A 141 7.83 14.36 -13.34
CA GLN A 141 7.89 14.65 -14.79
C GLN A 141 6.71 14.06 -15.58
N CYS A 142 5.90 13.21 -14.95
CA CYS A 142 4.70 12.61 -15.51
C CYS A 142 3.46 13.08 -14.72
N ASP A 143 3.48 14.32 -14.24
CA ASP A 143 2.37 14.96 -13.57
C ASP A 143 1.28 15.32 -14.60
N LEU A 144 0.24 14.50 -14.67
CA LEU A 144 -0.84 14.64 -15.67
C LEU A 144 -1.72 15.88 -15.46
N VAL A 145 -1.62 16.56 -14.32
CA VAL A 145 -2.28 17.86 -14.11
C VAL A 145 -1.50 18.95 -14.82
N LYS A 146 -0.17 18.90 -14.77
CA LYS A 146 0.73 19.86 -15.43
C LYS A 146 0.96 19.54 -16.91
N HIS A 147 0.90 18.26 -17.26
CA HIS A 147 1.21 17.70 -18.55
C HIS A 147 0.05 16.84 -19.08
N PRO A 148 -1.14 17.44 -19.33
CA PRO A 148 -2.30 16.69 -19.82
C PRO A 148 -2.09 16.07 -21.19
N GLU A 149 -1.16 16.58 -22.00
CA GLU A 149 -0.75 16.03 -23.29
C GLU A 149 -0.14 14.63 -23.19
N LEU A 150 0.37 14.23 -22.01
CA LEU A 150 0.93 12.91 -21.77
C LEU A 150 -0.13 11.82 -21.49
N MET A 151 -1.39 12.19 -21.36
CA MET A 151 -2.47 11.28 -20.95
C MET A 151 -2.57 10.05 -21.86
N GLU A 152 -2.56 10.23 -23.19
CA GLU A 152 -2.68 9.14 -24.14
C GLU A 152 -1.50 8.17 -24.05
N SER A 153 -0.28 8.69 -23.94
CA SER A 153 0.94 7.90 -23.74
C SER A 153 0.87 7.08 -22.43
N VAL A 154 0.42 7.71 -21.34
CA VAL A 154 0.25 7.03 -20.05
C VAL A 154 -0.78 5.91 -20.13
N VAL A 155 -1.95 6.16 -20.75
CA VAL A 155 -2.97 5.13 -20.96
C VAL A 155 -2.40 3.94 -21.71
N SER A 156 -1.72 4.17 -22.84
CA SER A 156 -1.10 3.10 -23.65
C SER A 156 -0.07 2.30 -22.85
N ARG A 157 0.83 2.98 -22.13
CA ARG A 157 1.82 2.31 -21.28
C ARG A 157 1.16 1.49 -20.15
N LEU A 158 0.18 2.04 -19.46
CA LEU A 158 -0.54 1.36 -18.39
C LEU A 158 -1.37 0.17 -18.90
N GLN A 159 -1.90 0.22 -20.13
CA GLN A 159 -2.52 -0.94 -20.78
C GLN A 159 -1.53 -2.09 -20.94
N ARG A 160 -0.29 -1.79 -21.38
CA ARG A 160 0.77 -2.78 -21.48
C ARG A 160 1.16 -3.34 -20.11
N VAL A 161 1.37 -2.46 -19.10
CA VAL A 161 1.65 -2.87 -17.72
C VAL A 161 0.51 -3.74 -17.17
N GLY A 162 -0.74 -3.37 -17.43
CA GLY A 162 -1.92 -4.11 -17.00
C GLY A 162 -2.00 -5.53 -17.57
N LYS A 163 -1.62 -5.71 -18.84
CA LYS A 163 -1.51 -7.05 -19.47
C LYS A 163 -0.44 -7.89 -18.76
N MET A 164 0.74 -7.31 -18.50
CA MET A 164 1.85 -7.99 -17.83
C MET A 164 1.48 -8.38 -16.39
N ALA A 165 0.91 -7.45 -15.63
CA ALA A 165 0.48 -7.67 -14.24
C ALA A 165 -0.63 -8.74 -14.15
N SER A 166 -1.63 -8.67 -15.03
CA SER A 166 -2.72 -9.65 -15.12
C SER A 166 -2.19 -11.06 -15.40
N ALA A 167 -1.29 -11.20 -16.38
CA ALA A 167 -0.68 -12.49 -16.71
C ALA A 167 0.14 -13.07 -15.55
N ALA A 168 0.71 -12.21 -14.69
CA ALA A 168 1.47 -12.61 -13.51
C ALA A 168 0.60 -12.83 -12.25
N GLY A 169 -0.69 -12.51 -12.28
CA GLY A 169 -1.61 -12.60 -11.13
C GLY A 169 -1.27 -11.59 -10.03
N VAL A 170 -0.80 -10.39 -10.41
CA VAL A 170 -0.47 -9.29 -9.51
C VAL A 170 -1.20 -8.00 -9.90
N VAL A 171 -1.18 -6.99 -9.04
CA VAL A 171 -1.79 -5.69 -9.27
C VAL A 171 -0.74 -4.60 -9.15
N ILE A 172 -0.74 -3.67 -10.09
CA ILE A 172 0.07 -2.44 -10.00
C ILE A 172 -0.85 -1.29 -9.59
N GLY A 173 -0.55 -0.72 -8.42
CA GLY A 173 -1.19 0.48 -7.91
C GLY A 173 -0.44 1.71 -8.39
N ILE A 174 -1.11 2.60 -9.12
CA ILE A 174 -0.54 3.86 -9.58
C ILE A 174 -0.81 4.98 -8.60
N GLU A 175 0.18 5.86 -8.40
CA GLU A 175 -0.01 7.14 -7.71
C GLU A 175 0.03 8.28 -8.72
N THR A 176 -0.99 9.15 -8.68
CA THR A 176 -1.13 10.31 -9.55
C THR A 176 -1.45 11.57 -8.74
N THR A 177 -1.26 12.75 -9.37
CA THR A 177 -1.68 14.05 -8.81
C THR A 177 -3.11 14.44 -9.25
N LEU A 178 -3.74 13.63 -10.10
CA LEU A 178 -5.11 13.84 -10.57
C LEU A 178 -6.10 13.87 -9.41
N ASP A 179 -7.22 14.57 -9.59
CA ASP A 179 -8.37 14.37 -8.72
C ASP A 179 -9.01 12.99 -8.96
N ALA A 180 -9.83 12.54 -8.02
CA ALA A 180 -10.43 11.20 -8.06
C ALA A 180 -11.31 10.97 -9.29
N SER A 181 -11.95 11.99 -9.85
CA SER A 181 -12.79 11.87 -11.05
C SER A 181 -11.92 11.64 -12.28
N ALA A 182 -10.84 12.41 -12.41
CA ALA A 182 -9.90 12.28 -13.51
C ALA A 182 -9.12 10.95 -13.42
N GLU A 183 -8.66 10.56 -12.22
CA GLU A 183 -8.00 9.28 -12.02
C GLU A 183 -8.92 8.09 -12.33
N LYS A 184 -10.20 8.15 -11.92
CA LYS A 184 -11.21 7.15 -12.26
C LYS A 184 -11.43 7.04 -13.77
N LYS A 185 -11.41 8.18 -14.49
CA LYS A 185 -11.48 8.22 -15.96
C LYS A 185 -10.25 7.57 -16.58
N LEU A 186 -9.05 7.89 -16.07
CA LEU A 186 -7.78 7.24 -16.49
C LEU A 186 -7.87 5.72 -16.32
N LEU A 187 -8.24 5.22 -15.13
CA LEU A 187 -8.38 3.78 -14.87
C LEU A 187 -9.38 3.11 -15.82
N LYS A 188 -10.49 3.79 -16.14
CA LYS A 188 -11.48 3.30 -17.13
C LYS A 188 -10.88 3.22 -18.54
N GLN A 189 -10.10 4.21 -18.96
CA GLN A 189 -9.43 4.22 -20.27
C GLN A 189 -8.35 3.12 -20.37
N VAL A 190 -7.61 2.86 -19.27
CA VAL A 190 -6.67 1.74 -19.18
C VAL A 190 -7.38 0.39 -19.31
N GLY A 191 -8.58 0.24 -18.74
CA GLY A 191 -9.44 -0.93 -18.92
C GLY A 191 -8.89 -2.23 -18.33
N SER A 192 -7.98 -2.16 -17.35
CA SER A 192 -7.36 -3.35 -16.73
C SER A 192 -7.69 -3.43 -15.24
N ASN A 193 -8.19 -4.58 -14.80
CA ASN A 193 -8.39 -4.84 -13.37
C ASN A 193 -7.08 -5.00 -12.58
N ALA A 194 -5.96 -5.20 -13.27
CA ALA A 194 -4.62 -5.28 -12.68
C ALA A 194 -3.93 -3.91 -12.51
N ILE A 195 -4.58 -2.81 -12.94
CA ILE A 195 -4.16 -1.44 -12.67
C ILE A 195 -5.20 -0.79 -11.77
N LYS A 196 -4.75 -0.27 -10.62
CA LYS A 196 -5.61 0.38 -9.63
C LYS A 196 -4.94 1.62 -9.07
N SER A 197 -5.67 2.41 -8.31
CA SER A 197 -5.13 3.51 -7.53
C SER A 197 -4.35 2.97 -6.32
N TYR A 198 -3.14 3.43 -6.14
CA TYR A 198 -2.45 3.44 -4.86
C TYR A 198 -2.64 4.85 -4.30
N PHE A 199 -3.71 5.01 -3.53
CA PHE A 199 -4.18 6.34 -3.13
C PHE A 199 -3.26 6.95 -2.08
N ASN A 200 -2.84 8.20 -2.24
CA ASN A 200 -2.01 8.90 -1.28
C ASN A 200 -2.77 10.10 -0.70
N PHE A 201 -2.95 10.15 0.62
CA PHE A 201 -3.68 11.22 1.31
C PHE A 201 -3.06 12.60 1.10
N SER A 202 -1.74 12.67 0.97
CA SER A 202 -1.06 13.96 0.77
C SER A 202 -1.46 14.63 -0.54
N ASN A 203 -1.83 13.88 -1.59
CA ASN A 203 -2.18 14.44 -2.89
C ASN A 203 -3.42 15.34 -2.85
N PRO A 204 -4.60 14.92 -2.36
CA PRO A 204 -5.74 15.80 -2.20
C PRO A 204 -5.46 16.92 -1.17
N LEU A 205 -4.79 16.62 -0.06
CA LEU A 205 -4.52 17.63 0.99
C LEU A 205 -3.65 18.79 0.49
N LYS A 206 -2.59 18.51 -0.28
CA LYS A 206 -1.72 19.53 -0.89
C LYS A 206 -2.47 20.43 -1.88
N ASN A 207 -3.44 19.86 -2.57
CA ASN A 207 -4.21 20.56 -3.59
C ASN A 207 -5.53 21.16 -3.04
N GLY A 208 -5.71 21.23 -1.71
CA GLY A 208 -6.90 21.79 -1.08
C GLY A 208 -8.21 21.05 -1.40
N ARG A 209 -8.12 19.77 -1.80
CA ARG A 209 -9.28 18.95 -2.15
C ARG A 209 -9.81 18.17 -0.95
N ASP A 210 -11.10 17.86 -0.96
CA ASP A 210 -11.73 17.04 0.10
C ASP A 210 -11.35 15.57 -0.05
N LEU A 211 -10.40 15.13 0.78
CA LEU A 211 -9.92 13.75 0.87
C LEU A 211 -11.07 12.71 0.95
N TYR A 212 -12.08 12.99 1.77
CA TYR A 212 -13.18 12.06 2.04
C TYR A 212 -14.11 11.92 0.84
N LYS A 213 -14.30 13.03 0.10
CA LYS A 213 -15.05 13.05 -1.16
C LYS A 213 -14.29 12.30 -2.25
N GLU A 214 -12.98 12.52 -2.35
CA GLU A 214 -12.13 11.82 -3.32
C GLU A 214 -12.11 10.30 -3.12
N LEU A 215 -11.96 9.82 -1.89
CA LEU A 215 -12.09 8.39 -1.57
C LEU A 215 -13.41 7.80 -2.07
N LYS A 216 -14.53 8.47 -1.81
CA LYS A 216 -15.87 8.01 -2.24
C LYS A 216 -16.03 8.00 -3.77
N ILE A 217 -15.51 9.02 -4.47
CA ILE A 217 -15.58 9.13 -5.94
C ILE A 217 -14.78 7.99 -6.57
N LEU A 218 -13.55 7.77 -6.12
CA LEU A 218 -12.69 6.70 -6.63
C LEU A 218 -13.32 5.33 -6.34
N GLY A 219 -13.80 5.12 -5.12
CA GLY A 219 -14.56 3.94 -4.70
C GLY A 219 -13.67 2.72 -4.43
N ARG A 220 -14.18 1.80 -3.59
CA ARG A 220 -13.41 0.65 -3.06
C ARG A 220 -12.78 -0.25 -4.11
N LYS A 221 -13.42 -0.40 -5.28
CA LYS A 221 -12.95 -1.31 -6.34
C LYS A 221 -11.72 -0.80 -7.07
N ASN A 222 -11.49 0.51 -7.04
CA ASN A 222 -10.39 1.17 -7.74
C ASN A 222 -9.18 1.39 -6.82
N ILE A 223 -9.31 1.33 -5.49
CA ILE A 223 -8.22 1.54 -4.54
C ILE A 223 -7.67 0.19 -4.10
N ILE A 224 -6.40 -0.09 -4.41
CA ILE A 224 -5.74 -1.32 -3.98
C ILE A 224 -5.07 -1.18 -2.62
N GLN A 225 -4.43 -0.04 -2.37
CA GLN A 225 -3.67 0.26 -1.16
C GLN A 225 -3.62 1.77 -0.93
N ILE A 226 -3.27 2.20 0.29
CA ILE A 226 -3.29 3.62 0.66
C ILE A 226 -2.00 4.02 1.37
N HIS A 227 -1.28 5.03 0.85
CA HIS A 227 -0.35 5.83 1.64
C HIS A 227 -1.17 6.77 2.53
N CYS A 228 -1.21 6.47 3.83
CA CYS A 228 -2.16 7.07 4.77
C CYS A 228 -1.60 8.24 5.57
N THR A 229 -0.58 8.91 5.07
CA THR A 229 0.06 10.05 5.74
C THR A 229 -0.11 11.35 4.96
N ASP A 230 0.08 12.46 5.66
CA ASP A 230 0.28 13.78 5.08
C ASP A 230 1.78 14.04 4.91
N ASP A 231 2.16 15.25 4.55
CA ASP A 231 3.54 15.70 4.52
C ASP A 231 4.20 15.65 5.90
N ASP A 232 5.53 15.72 5.91
CA ASP A 232 6.29 15.90 7.13
C ASP A 232 6.03 17.28 7.75
N GLY A 233 6.14 17.35 9.05
CA GLY A 233 5.91 18.56 9.85
C GLY A 233 5.42 18.22 11.24
N VAL A 234 4.34 17.45 11.32
CA VAL A 234 3.74 17.00 12.57
C VAL A 234 3.37 15.51 12.49
N LEU A 235 3.29 14.86 13.65
CA LEU A 235 2.78 13.49 13.75
C LEU A 235 1.29 13.43 13.36
N LEU A 236 0.83 12.26 12.92
CA LEU A 236 -0.58 12.07 12.51
C LEU A 236 -1.60 12.49 13.57
N LYS A 237 -1.31 12.23 14.86
CA LYS A 237 -2.19 12.63 15.97
C LYS A 237 -2.33 14.13 16.15
N ASP A 238 -1.34 14.90 15.68
CA ASP A 238 -1.26 16.36 15.82
C ASP A 238 -1.60 17.06 14.49
N ASN A 239 -1.97 16.30 13.44
CA ASN A 239 -2.30 16.83 12.11
C ASN A 239 -3.73 17.38 12.09
N THR A 240 -3.88 18.68 11.84
CA THR A 240 -5.18 19.36 11.81
C THR A 240 -5.87 19.28 10.44
N ARG A 241 -5.17 18.87 9.38
CA ARG A 241 -5.72 18.70 8.03
C ARG A 241 -6.29 17.30 7.79
N LEU A 242 -5.92 16.32 8.63
CA LEU A 242 -6.19 14.90 8.43
C LEU A 242 -6.88 14.28 9.66
N ASP A 243 -8.20 14.15 9.61
CA ASP A 243 -8.98 13.48 10.64
C ASP A 243 -9.09 11.98 10.33
N MET A 244 -8.28 11.16 11.01
CA MET A 244 -8.25 9.71 10.84
C MET A 244 -9.54 9.00 11.28
N LYS A 245 -10.30 9.55 12.23
CA LYS A 245 -11.61 8.99 12.60
C LYS A 245 -12.60 9.15 11.44
N LYS A 246 -12.59 10.30 10.79
CA LYS A 246 -13.41 10.56 9.59
C LYS A 246 -12.94 9.72 8.39
N VAL A 247 -11.63 9.49 8.25
CA VAL A 247 -11.09 8.53 7.27
C VAL A 247 -11.66 7.15 7.50
N LYS A 248 -11.56 6.62 8.74
CA LYS A 248 -12.09 5.29 9.07
C LYS A 248 -13.58 5.19 8.76
N GLN A 249 -14.39 6.15 9.21
CA GLN A 249 -15.83 6.18 8.90
C GLN A 249 -16.10 6.17 7.39
N THR A 250 -15.28 6.87 6.60
CA THR A 250 -15.42 6.92 5.14
C THR A 250 -15.10 5.55 4.53
N LEU A 251 -13.98 4.94 4.90
CA LEU A 251 -13.56 3.63 4.41
C LEU A 251 -14.54 2.52 4.84
N ASP A 252 -15.08 2.60 6.08
CA ASP A 252 -16.10 1.69 6.59
C ASP A 252 -17.38 1.75 5.75
N LYS A 253 -17.89 2.97 5.47
CA LYS A 253 -19.07 3.18 4.62
C LYS A 253 -18.85 2.72 3.17
N MET A 254 -17.63 2.83 2.67
CA MET A 254 -17.26 2.33 1.34
C MET A 254 -17.15 0.80 1.31
N GLY A 255 -17.03 0.14 2.45
CA GLY A 255 -16.73 -1.29 2.52
C GLY A 255 -15.29 -1.62 2.07
N TRP A 256 -14.34 -0.67 2.16
CA TRP A 256 -12.95 -0.90 1.81
C TRP A 256 -12.21 -1.60 2.94
N SER A 257 -11.25 -2.46 2.57
CA SER A 257 -10.32 -3.12 3.48
C SER A 257 -8.96 -3.24 2.79
N GLY A 258 -7.88 -3.26 3.57
CA GLY A 258 -6.53 -3.38 3.01
C GLY A 258 -5.45 -2.79 3.89
N TRP A 259 -4.31 -2.49 3.28
CA TRP A 259 -3.15 -1.92 3.94
C TRP A 259 -3.18 -0.39 3.95
N LEU A 260 -2.99 0.18 5.13
CA LEU A 260 -2.73 1.59 5.37
C LEU A 260 -1.23 1.74 5.64
N VAL A 261 -0.52 2.38 4.74
CA VAL A 261 0.95 2.42 4.73
C VAL A 261 1.44 3.79 5.19
N LEU A 262 2.22 3.81 6.25
CA LEU A 262 2.87 5.01 6.78
C LEU A 262 4.08 5.35 5.91
N GLU A 263 4.05 6.52 5.26
CA GLU A 263 5.13 7.04 4.42
C GLU A 263 5.84 8.22 5.08
N ARG A 264 5.08 9.22 5.53
CA ARG A 264 5.54 10.52 6.04
C ARG A 264 4.88 10.86 7.37
N SER A 265 4.55 12.13 7.60
CA SER A 265 4.03 12.68 8.86
C SER A 265 5.04 12.54 10.01
N ARG A 266 6.30 12.90 9.73
CA ARG A 266 7.36 12.96 10.73
C ARG A 266 7.37 14.32 11.42
N ASP A 267 7.69 14.33 12.72
CA ASP A 267 7.90 15.55 13.49
C ASP A 267 9.10 16.33 12.92
N ALA A 268 8.87 17.58 12.48
CA ALA A 268 9.91 18.45 11.92
C ALA A 268 11.04 18.75 12.92
N LYS A 269 10.78 18.65 14.23
CA LYS A 269 11.79 18.87 15.28
C LYS A 269 12.73 17.68 15.43
N GLU A 270 12.27 16.47 15.08
CA GLU A 270 13.04 15.24 15.21
C GLU A 270 12.87 14.34 13.97
N PRO A 271 13.13 14.83 12.75
CA PRO A 271 12.78 14.11 11.51
C PRO A 271 13.53 12.77 11.36
N ASN A 272 14.70 12.63 11.98
CA ASN A 272 15.55 11.44 11.94
C ASN A 272 15.24 10.43 13.06
N ASN A 273 14.35 10.76 14.00
CA ASN A 273 13.95 9.82 15.06
C ASN A 273 12.88 8.86 14.55
N VAL A 274 13.31 7.86 13.79
CA VAL A 274 12.43 6.89 13.13
C VAL A 274 11.53 6.17 14.13
N LYS A 275 12.08 5.70 15.26
CA LYS A 275 11.31 4.98 16.28
C LYS A 275 10.19 5.85 16.85
N LYS A 276 10.46 7.10 17.17
CA LYS A 276 9.46 8.05 17.66
C LYS A 276 8.40 8.32 16.60
N ASN A 277 8.82 8.68 15.39
CA ASN A 277 7.92 9.11 14.33
C ASN A 277 7.00 7.97 13.87
N PHE A 278 7.56 6.84 13.44
CA PHE A 278 6.76 5.71 12.96
C PHE A 278 6.05 5.00 14.10
N GLY A 279 6.66 4.88 15.29
CA GLY A 279 6.03 4.27 16.46
C GLY A 279 4.80 5.05 16.94
N SER A 280 4.91 6.38 17.05
CA SER A 280 3.77 7.23 17.43
C SER A 280 2.65 7.19 16.40
N ASN A 281 2.99 7.25 15.10
CA ASN A 281 2.00 7.18 14.03
C ASN A 281 1.34 5.80 13.96
N ALA A 282 2.10 4.71 14.12
CA ALA A 282 1.56 3.35 14.15
C ALA A 282 0.62 3.14 15.34
N ALA A 283 1.01 3.59 16.55
CA ALA A 283 0.17 3.49 17.74
C ALA A 283 -1.15 4.28 17.57
N TYR A 284 -1.07 5.50 17.03
CA TYR A 284 -2.25 6.31 16.74
C TYR A 284 -3.17 5.63 15.71
N MET A 285 -2.61 5.13 14.61
CA MET A 285 -3.40 4.40 13.60
C MET A 285 -4.07 3.17 14.19
N LYS A 286 -3.36 2.37 14.99
CA LYS A 286 -3.95 1.21 15.66
C LYS A 286 -5.12 1.59 16.57
N SER A 287 -4.98 2.64 17.35
CA SER A 287 -6.06 3.10 18.26
C SER A 287 -7.35 3.50 17.54
N ILE A 288 -7.28 3.79 16.22
CA ILE A 288 -8.43 4.18 15.42
C ILE A 288 -8.95 3.01 14.57
N PHE A 289 -8.06 2.22 13.98
CA PHE A 289 -8.41 1.25 12.94
C PHE A 289 -8.48 -0.20 13.45
N GLN A 290 -7.92 -0.49 14.60
CA GLN A 290 -7.85 -1.82 15.22
C GLN A 290 -8.42 -1.81 16.65
#